data_c2ae5d36e7ce9c0af126d6a9ecc1a3e7
#
_entry.id   c2ae5d36e7ce9c0af126d6a9ecc1a3e7
#
_cell.length_a   1.000
_cell.length_b   1.000
_cell.length_c   1.000
_cell.angle_alpha   90.00
_cell.angle_beta   90.00
_cell.angle_gamma   90.00
#
_symmetry.space_group_name_H-M   'P 1'
#
loop_
_entity.id
_entity.type
_entity.pdbx_description
1 polymer ?
#
loop_
_entity_poly.entity_id
_entity_poly.type
_entity_poly.pdbx_seq_one_letter_code
_entity_poly.pdbx_strand_id
1 'polypeptide(L)'
;MEPMIVHGIKVPVAPQEVSPVIWRALQSQSYEAKEAKWIFRAVKARDRVLELGSGIGIITALIAKIPGVQVWAFEANPATAELAMRVIAANDLDNVTYSQGILTAGPPRSFTFYVRRDLWMSSTDKDQGPYERELSIVSADVDRFITDHRINALVMDIEGAEKELLQDAQLPGVERIFLELHDHLYGLDGIRNITLALAKKGFAYDPRGSRGPCVLFAKNDGPREYEDVEDVA
;
A
#
# COMPACT_ATOMS: atom_id res chain seq x y z
N MET A 1 -7.52 16.73 -21.45
CA MET A 1 -8.02 17.24 -20.14
C MET A 1 -6.79 17.55 -19.30
N GLU A 2 -6.73 18.70 -18.65
CA GLU A 2 -5.63 18.95 -17.71
C GLU A 2 -5.75 18.00 -16.52
N PRO A 3 -4.65 17.38 -16.08
CA PRO A 3 -4.67 16.48 -14.93
C PRO A 3 -5.00 17.24 -13.65
N MET A 4 -5.80 16.63 -12.79
CA MET A 4 -6.00 17.14 -11.42
C MET A 4 -4.68 17.01 -10.64
N ILE A 5 -4.40 17.93 -9.74
CA ILE A 5 -3.26 17.82 -8.82
C ILE A 5 -3.78 17.36 -7.46
N VAL A 6 -3.31 16.20 -6.98
CA VAL A 6 -3.64 15.65 -5.68
C VAL A 6 -2.36 15.37 -4.93
N HIS A 7 -2.18 15.94 -3.75
CA HIS A 7 -0.93 15.86 -2.96
C HIS A 7 0.35 16.20 -3.79
N GLY A 8 0.25 17.09 -4.78
CA GLY A 8 1.36 17.43 -5.67
C GLY A 8 1.63 16.42 -6.80
N ILE A 9 0.76 15.43 -6.98
CA ILE A 9 0.80 14.42 -8.04
C ILE A 9 -0.20 14.79 -9.14
N LYS A 10 0.21 14.68 -10.41
CA LYS A 10 -0.67 14.81 -11.57
C LYS A 10 -1.53 13.55 -11.70
N VAL A 11 -2.84 13.71 -11.60
CA VAL A 11 -3.82 12.61 -11.65
C VAL A 11 -4.72 12.79 -12.88
N PRO A 12 -4.43 12.13 -14.01
CA PRO A 12 -5.17 12.23 -15.26
C PRO A 12 -6.38 11.28 -15.26
N VAL A 13 -7.27 11.45 -14.29
CA VAL A 13 -8.49 10.66 -14.11
C VAL A 13 -9.71 11.53 -14.41
N ALA A 14 -10.67 10.99 -15.16
CA ALA A 14 -11.93 11.67 -15.48
C ALA A 14 -13.05 11.25 -14.50
N PRO A 15 -14.07 12.10 -14.26
CA PRO A 15 -15.12 11.82 -13.28
C PRO A 15 -15.93 10.54 -13.55
N GLN A 16 -16.01 10.11 -14.82
CA GLN A 16 -16.72 8.88 -15.21
C GLN A 16 -15.90 7.59 -15.00
N GLU A 17 -14.61 7.70 -14.69
CA GLU A 17 -13.72 6.56 -14.52
C GLU A 17 -13.63 6.07 -13.07
N VAL A 18 -14.15 6.87 -12.15
CA VAL A 18 -14.18 6.56 -10.72
C VAL A 18 -15.57 6.82 -10.15
N SER A 19 -15.86 6.29 -8.96
CA SER A 19 -17.12 6.57 -8.30
C SER A 19 -17.24 8.05 -7.89
N PRO A 20 -18.46 8.60 -7.74
CA PRO A 20 -18.66 9.96 -7.25
C PRO A 20 -18.02 10.22 -5.88
N VAL A 21 -17.83 9.19 -5.07
CA VAL A 21 -17.17 9.29 -3.76
C VAL A 21 -15.69 9.53 -3.95
N ILE A 22 -15.03 8.69 -4.78
CA ILE A 22 -13.61 8.83 -5.13
C ILE A 22 -13.36 10.19 -5.81
N TRP A 23 -14.21 10.56 -6.77
CA TRP A 23 -14.07 11.84 -7.46
C TRP A 23 -14.08 13.03 -6.48
N ARG A 24 -15.00 13.03 -5.52
CA ARG A 24 -15.05 14.08 -4.49
C ARG A 24 -13.83 14.05 -3.59
N ALA A 25 -13.34 12.86 -3.21
CA ALA A 25 -12.13 12.71 -2.39
C ALA A 25 -10.88 13.26 -3.11
N LEU A 26 -10.75 13.02 -4.41
CA LEU A 26 -9.68 13.60 -5.22
C LEU A 26 -9.76 15.13 -5.28
N GLN A 27 -10.97 15.68 -5.54
CA GLN A 27 -11.18 17.13 -5.59
C GLN A 27 -10.90 17.84 -4.26
N SER A 28 -11.24 17.20 -3.14
CA SER A 28 -11.04 17.75 -1.79
C SER A 28 -9.67 17.46 -1.20
N GLN A 29 -8.78 16.80 -1.93
CA GLN A 29 -7.45 16.37 -1.43
C GLN A 29 -7.52 15.40 -0.25
N SER A 30 -8.66 14.72 -0.04
CA SER A 30 -8.84 13.77 1.06
C SER A 30 -8.55 12.33 0.69
N TYR A 31 -8.37 12.03 -0.61
CA TYR A 31 -8.00 10.70 -1.07
C TYR A 31 -6.59 10.35 -0.61
N GLU A 32 -6.43 9.25 0.14
CA GLU A 32 -5.14 8.79 0.72
C GLU A 32 -4.38 9.89 1.50
N ALA A 33 -5.09 10.88 2.06
CA ALA A 33 -4.45 12.05 2.69
C ALA A 33 -3.65 11.71 3.94
N LYS A 34 -4.03 10.63 4.65
CA LYS A 34 -3.30 10.16 5.83
C LYS A 34 -1.98 9.50 5.40
N GLU A 35 -2.06 8.56 4.45
CA GLU A 35 -0.91 7.86 3.89
C GLU A 35 0.06 8.86 3.27
N ALA A 36 -0.44 9.78 2.44
CA ALA A 36 0.36 10.83 1.80
C ALA A 36 1.15 11.68 2.79
N LYS A 37 0.57 11.96 3.97
CA LYS A 37 1.26 12.73 5.02
C LYS A 37 2.37 11.93 5.71
N TRP A 38 2.17 10.61 5.92
CA TRP A 38 3.04 9.81 6.77
C TRP A 38 4.04 8.93 6.01
N ILE A 39 3.82 8.70 4.72
CA ILE A 39 4.68 7.82 3.90
C ILE A 39 6.16 8.23 3.93
N PHE A 40 6.46 9.52 4.01
CA PHE A 40 7.83 10.05 4.09
C PHE A 40 8.56 9.74 5.40
N ARG A 41 7.83 9.27 6.42
CA ARG A 41 8.43 8.74 7.66
C ARG A 41 8.82 7.27 7.52
N ALA A 42 8.10 6.55 6.68
CA ALA A 42 8.29 5.11 6.44
C ALA A 42 9.36 4.83 5.39
N VAL A 43 9.37 5.60 4.29
CA VAL A 43 10.29 5.39 3.17
C VAL A 43 11.43 6.39 3.22
N LYS A 44 12.65 5.90 3.06
CA LYS A 44 13.89 6.68 3.07
C LYS A 44 14.52 6.74 1.67
N ALA A 45 15.39 7.71 1.48
CA ALA A 45 16.18 7.79 0.25
C ALA A 45 16.93 6.48 -0.03
N ARG A 46 16.93 6.05 -1.30
CA ARG A 46 17.56 4.82 -1.82
C ARG A 46 16.90 3.51 -1.36
N ASP A 47 15.71 3.55 -0.78
CA ASP A 47 14.96 2.34 -0.48
C ASP A 47 14.54 1.58 -1.74
N ARG A 48 14.35 0.30 -1.56
CA ARG A 48 13.73 -0.62 -2.51
C ARG A 48 12.38 -1.00 -1.95
N VAL A 49 11.35 -0.36 -2.48
CA VAL A 49 10.00 -0.40 -1.92
C VAL A 49 9.13 -1.40 -2.67
N LEU A 50 8.48 -2.27 -1.94
CA LEU A 50 7.35 -3.06 -2.44
C LEU A 50 6.05 -2.42 -1.93
N GLU A 51 5.17 -2.05 -2.84
CA GLU A 51 3.85 -1.52 -2.53
C GLU A 51 2.78 -2.51 -2.97
N LEU A 52 1.92 -2.91 -2.05
CA LEU A 52 0.80 -3.82 -2.25
C LEU A 52 -0.51 -3.07 -2.03
N GLY A 53 -1.38 -3.05 -3.04
CA GLY A 53 -2.60 -2.24 -3.05
C GLY A 53 -2.29 -0.78 -3.40
N SER A 54 -1.73 -0.56 -4.59
CA SER A 54 -1.31 0.80 -5.00
C SER A 54 -2.46 1.72 -5.39
N GLY A 55 -3.69 1.21 -5.41
CA GLY A 55 -4.86 2.00 -5.79
C GLY A 55 -4.67 2.67 -7.16
N ILE A 56 -5.00 3.95 -7.25
CA ILE A 56 -4.78 4.74 -8.49
C ILE A 56 -3.37 5.32 -8.61
N GLY A 57 -2.43 4.90 -7.74
CA GLY A 57 -1.00 5.19 -7.85
C GLY A 57 -0.54 6.53 -7.26
N ILE A 58 -1.32 7.17 -6.39
CA ILE A 58 -0.91 8.44 -5.76
C ILE A 58 0.21 8.21 -4.75
N ILE A 59 0.08 7.22 -3.86
CA ILE A 59 1.13 6.87 -2.90
C ILE A 59 2.36 6.34 -3.63
N THR A 60 2.18 5.48 -4.66
CA THR A 60 3.26 5.06 -5.56
C THR A 60 4.07 6.25 -6.08
N ALA A 61 3.37 7.27 -6.58
CA ALA A 61 4.02 8.46 -7.15
C ALA A 61 4.72 9.31 -6.09
N LEU A 62 4.17 9.43 -4.88
CA LEU A 62 4.83 10.12 -3.77
C LEU A 62 6.11 9.40 -3.35
N ILE A 63 6.07 8.07 -3.22
CA ILE A 63 7.23 7.23 -2.91
C ILE A 63 8.31 7.39 -3.99
N ALA A 64 7.91 7.31 -5.26
CA ALA A 64 8.84 7.39 -6.39
C ALA A 64 9.59 8.73 -6.48
N LYS A 65 9.05 9.82 -5.92
CA LYS A 65 9.71 11.13 -5.85
C LYS A 65 10.78 11.22 -4.75
N ILE A 66 10.88 10.24 -3.86
CA ILE A 66 11.94 10.21 -2.84
C ILE A 66 13.29 9.87 -3.52
N PRO A 67 14.36 10.60 -3.24
CA PRO A 67 15.62 10.46 -3.96
C PRO A 67 16.19 9.03 -3.94
N GLY A 68 16.43 8.47 -5.14
CA GLY A 68 17.09 7.17 -5.34
C GLY A 68 16.24 5.95 -4.99
N VAL A 69 14.97 6.12 -4.67
CA VAL A 69 14.03 5.02 -4.42
C VAL A 69 13.76 4.25 -5.70
N GLN A 70 13.59 2.93 -5.60
CA GLN A 70 13.03 2.06 -6.62
C GLN A 70 11.73 1.46 -6.09
N VAL A 71 10.65 1.52 -6.87
CA VAL A 71 9.32 1.05 -6.44
C VAL A 71 8.86 -0.11 -7.30
N TRP A 72 8.38 -1.17 -6.66
CA TRP A 72 7.60 -2.24 -7.26
C TRP A 72 6.19 -2.15 -6.68
N ALA A 73 5.23 -1.77 -7.50
CA ALA A 73 3.84 -1.56 -7.09
C ALA A 73 2.91 -2.61 -7.70
N PHE A 74 1.99 -3.11 -6.90
CA PHE A 74 0.99 -4.11 -7.29
C PHE A 74 -0.42 -3.62 -7.00
N GLU A 75 -1.30 -3.84 -7.97
CA GLU A 75 -2.74 -3.62 -7.84
C GLU A 75 -3.50 -4.81 -8.43
N ALA A 76 -4.49 -5.32 -7.70
CA ALA A 76 -5.25 -6.48 -8.12
C ALA A 76 -6.32 -6.15 -9.18
N ASN A 77 -6.98 -4.99 -9.05
CA ASN A 77 -8.03 -4.55 -9.95
C ASN A 77 -7.44 -3.99 -11.26
N PRO A 78 -7.67 -4.61 -12.43
CA PRO A 78 -7.09 -4.15 -13.69
C PRO A 78 -7.54 -2.75 -14.11
N ALA A 79 -8.76 -2.34 -13.78
CA ALA A 79 -9.24 -0.99 -14.08
C ALA A 79 -8.52 0.07 -13.23
N THR A 80 -8.29 -0.22 -11.95
CA THR A 80 -7.53 0.64 -11.05
C THR A 80 -6.06 0.68 -11.46
N ALA A 81 -5.50 -0.47 -11.84
CA ALA A 81 -4.14 -0.58 -12.34
C ALA A 81 -3.89 0.27 -13.60
N GLU A 82 -4.86 0.34 -14.51
CA GLU A 82 -4.77 1.21 -15.69
C GLU A 82 -4.72 2.71 -15.31
N LEU A 83 -5.52 3.12 -14.31
CA LEU A 83 -5.47 4.48 -13.78
C LEU A 83 -4.10 4.79 -13.16
N ALA A 84 -3.56 3.88 -12.36
CA ALA A 84 -2.25 4.03 -11.74
C ALA A 84 -1.12 4.15 -12.79
N MET A 85 -1.13 3.34 -13.84
CA MET A 85 -0.14 3.45 -14.92
C MET A 85 -0.19 4.82 -15.60
N ARG A 86 -1.38 5.42 -15.76
CA ARG A 86 -1.52 6.77 -16.31
C ARG A 86 -0.99 7.84 -15.34
N VAL A 87 -1.19 7.66 -14.03
CA VAL A 87 -0.62 8.56 -13.01
C VAL A 87 0.91 8.49 -13.04
N ILE A 88 1.49 7.30 -13.11
CA ILE A 88 2.94 7.09 -13.21
C ILE A 88 3.50 7.79 -14.46
N ALA A 89 2.88 7.57 -15.61
CA ALA A 89 3.30 8.18 -16.87
C ALA A 89 3.17 9.71 -16.87
N ALA A 90 2.07 10.26 -16.32
CA ALA A 90 1.85 11.71 -16.26
C ALA A 90 2.84 12.45 -15.34
N ASN A 91 3.48 11.73 -14.43
CA ASN A 91 4.47 12.27 -13.50
C ASN A 91 5.92 11.93 -13.89
N ASP A 92 6.15 11.34 -15.06
CA ASP A 92 7.48 10.99 -15.62
C ASP A 92 8.31 10.12 -14.66
N LEU A 93 7.68 9.11 -14.02
CA LEU A 93 8.31 8.25 -13.02
C LEU A 93 8.91 7.00 -13.67
N ASP A 94 10.22 6.99 -13.89
CA ASP A 94 10.99 5.92 -14.54
C ASP A 94 11.53 4.87 -13.55
N ASN A 95 11.43 5.16 -12.25
CA ASN A 95 11.87 4.30 -11.15
C ASN A 95 10.74 3.43 -10.56
N VAL A 96 9.62 3.29 -11.26
CA VAL A 96 8.47 2.47 -10.86
C VAL A 96 8.34 1.28 -11.80
N THR A 97 8.37 0.06 -11.23
CA THR A 97 7.93 -1.17 -11.92
C THR A 97 6.53 -1.51 -11.44
N TYR A 98 5.56 -1.40 -12.33
CA TYR A 98 4.15 -1.59 -12.00
C TYR A 98 3.62 -2.92 -12.53
N SER A 99 2.84 -3.65 -11.72
CA SER A 99 2.26 -4.95 -12.07
C SER A 99 0.81 -5.07 -11.62
N GLN A 100 -0.06 -5.54 -12.51
CA GLN A 100 -1.40 -5.98 -12.13
C GLN A 100 -1.32 -7.39 -11.56
N GLY A 101 -1.72 -7.57 -10.30
CA GLY A 101 -1.68 -8.88 -9.61
C GLY A 101 -1.68 -8.76 -8.11
N ILE A 102 -1.50 -9.90 -7.44
CA ILE A 102 -1.40 -10.02 -5.98
C ILE A 102 -0.17 -10.82 -5.58
N LEU A 103 0.40 -10.47 -4.44
CA LEU A 103 1.42 -11.27 -3.75
C LEU A 103 0.86 -11.87 -2.47
N THR A 104 1.21 -13.12 -2.20
CA THR A 104 0.81 -13.83 -0.97
C THR A 104 1.99 -14.60 -0.41
N ALA A 105 1.89 -15.03 0.84
CA ALA A 105 2.88 -15.93 1.42
C ALA A 105 2.78 -17.33 0.79
N GLY A 106 3.94 -17.95 0.52
CA GLY A 106 4.06 -19.30 -0.03
C GLY A 106 3.84 -19.39 -1.54
N PRO A 107 3.71 -20.63 -2.06
CA PRO A 107 3.70 -20.87 -3.50
C PRO A 107 2.49 -20.21 -4.19
N PRO A 108 2.61 -19.91 -5.52
CA PRO A 108 1.51 -19.35 -6.30
C PRO A 108 0.24 -20.17 -6.19
N ARG A 109 -0.88 -19.50 -5.98
CA ARG A 109 -2.23 -20.09 -5.91
C ARG A 109 -3.26 -19.18 -6.56
N SER A 110 -4.39 -19.75 -6.98
CA SER A 110 -5.48 -18.99 -7.58
C SER A 110 -6.39 -18.42 -6.51
N PHE A 111 -6.78 -17.15 -6.70
CA PHE A 111 -7.77 -16.45 -5.89
C PHE A 111 -8.92 -15.96 -6.75
N THR A 112 -10.12 -15.90 -6.17
CA THR A 112 -11.21 -15.10 -6.71
C THR A 112 -11.11 -13.71 -6.11
N PHE A 113 -11.03 -12.69 -6.95
CA PHE A 113 -11.01 -11.29 -6.55
C PHE A 113 -12.34 -10.65 -6.92
N TYR A 114 -12.98 -10.02 -5.96
CA TYR A 114 -14.31 -9.42 -6.08
C TYR A 114 -14.16 -7.91 -6.35
N VAL A 115 -14.44 -7.51 -7.60
CA VAL A 115 -14.38 -6.11 -8.00
C VAL A 115 -15.64 -5.39 -7.56
N ARG A 116 -15.48 -4.30 -6.84
CA ARG A 116 -16.57 -3.46 -6.32
C ARG A 116 -16.55 -2.08 -6.98
N ARG A 117 -17.69 -1.40 -6.93
CA ARG A 117 -17.86 -0.08 -7.55
C ARG A 117 -16.90 0.98 -6.98
N ASP A 118 -16.73 0.99 -5.67
CA ASP A 118 -15.71 1.80 -5.02
C ASP A 118 -14.40 1.01 -5.00
N LEU A 119 -13.41 1.49 -5.74
CA LEU A 119 -12.18 0.75 -6.08
C LEU A 119 -11.46 0.22 -4.84
N TRP A 120 -11.41 1.01 -3.75
CA TRP A 120 -10.80 0.64 -2.48
C TRP A 120 -11.53 -0.47 -1.72
N MET A 121 -12.77 -0.80 -2.05
CA MET A 121 -13.49 -1.92 -1.41
C MET A 121 -13.28 -3.27 -2.09
N SER A 122 -12.54 -3.31 -3.21
CA SER A 122 -12.31 -4.54 -3.96
C SER A 122 -11.30 -5.43 -3.22
N SER A 123 -11.63 -6.71 -3.03
CA SER A 123 -10.82 -7.63 -2.22
C SER A 123 -11.02 -9.08 -2.62
N THR A 124 -10.28 -9.99 -1.98
CA THR A 124 -10.47 -11.45 -2.11
C THR A 124 -11.58 -11.99 -1.20
N ASP A 125 -12.15 -11.17 -0.32
CA ASP A 125 -13.24 -11.58 0.55
C ASP A 125 -14.59 -11.23 -0.08
N LYS A 126 -15.43 -12.27 -0.33
CA LYS A 126 -16.76 -12.13 -0.90
C LYS A 126 -17.72 -11.41 0.02
N ASP A 127 -17.58 -11.58 1.33
CA ASP A 127 -18.53 -11.14 2.34
C ASP A 127 -18.40 -9.66 2.73
N GLN A 128 -17.41 -8.95 2.17
CA GLN A 128 -17.24 -7.51 2.39
C GLN A 128 -18.29 -6.61 1.70
N GLY A 129 -19.29 -7.20 1.03
CA GLY A 129 -20.42 -6.50 0.44
C GLY A 129 -20.65 -6.82 -1.05
N PRO A 130 -21.63 -6.14 -1.70
CA PRO A 130 -21.97 -6.41 -3.09
C PRO A 130 -20.79 -6.11 -4.03
N TYR A 131 -20.62 -6.95 -5.04
CA TYR A 131 -19.58 -6.83 -6.07
C TYR A 131 -20.18 -6.84 -7.47
N GLU A 132 -19.46 -6.26 -8.44
CA GLU A 132 -19.92 -6.15 -9.83
C GLU A 132 -19.44 -7.33 -10.68
N ARG A 133 -18.24 -7.85 -10.40
CA ARG A 133 -17.67 -9.00 -11.12
C ARG A 133 -16.62 -9.73 -10.29
N GLU A 134 -16.37 -10.98 -10.69
CA GLU A 134 -15.31 -11.84 -10.17
C GLU A 134 -14.14 -11.90 -11.18
N LEU A 135 -12.92 -11.88 -10.68
CA LEU A 135 -11.70 -12.10 -11.45
C LEU A 135 -10.92 -13.27 -10.85
N SER A 136 -10.38 -14.14 -11.70
CA SER A 136 -9.41 -15.14 -11.24
C SER A 136 -8.00 -14.55 -11.35
N ILE A 137 -7.28 -14.48 -10.24
CA ILE A 137 -5.92 -13.96 -10.17
C ILE A 137 -5.03 -15.04 -9.57
N VAL A 138 -3.89 -15.30 -10.22
CA VAL A 138 -2.84 -16.18 -9.67
C VAL A 138 -1.86 -15.30 -8.89
N SER A 139 -1.64 -15.61 -7.61
CA SER A 139 -0.69 -14.89 -6.79
C SER A 139 0.76 -15.26 -7.13
N ALA A 140 1.70 -14.37 -6.79
CA ALA A 140 3.11 -14.71 -6.71
C ALA A 140 3.57 -14.76 -5.24
N ASP A 141 4.70 -15.42 -4.99
CA ASP A 141 5.27 -15.57 -3.65
C ASP A 141 5.96 -14.27 -3.21
N VAL A 142 5.47 -13.66 -2.13
CA VAL A 142 5.97 -12.39 -1.61
C VAL A 142 7.40 -12.50 -1.09
N ASP A 143 7.78 -13.58 -0.39
CA ASP A 143 9.11 -13.73 0.18
C ASP A 143 10.18 -13.93 -0.91
N ARG A 144 9.84 -14.68 -1.95
CA ARG A 144 10.66 -14.80 -3.14
C ARG A 144 10.83 -13.46 -3.84
N PHE A 145 9.73 -12.73 -4.05
CA PHE A 145 9.76 -11.40 -4.67
C PHE A 145 10.64 -10.42 -3.89
N ILE A 146 10.48 -10.38 -2.57
CA ILE A 146 11.30 -9.56 -1.66
C ILE A 146 12.78 -9.89 -1.82
N THR A 147 13.12 -11.18 -1.85
CA THR A 147 14.50 -11.65 -2.00
C THR A 147 15.10 -11.28 -3.36
N ASP A 148 14.38 -11.60 -4.44
CA ASP A 148 14.84 -11.37 -5.82
C ASP A 148 15.07 -9.88 -6.11
N HIS A 149 14.24 -9.01 -5.53
CA HIS A 149 14.31 -7.55 -5.71
C HIS A 149 15.01 -6.82 -4.56
N ARG A 150 15.51 -7.52 -3.51
CA ARG A 150 16.17 -6.93 -2.33
C ARG A 150 15.34 -5.82 -1.68
N ILE A 151 14.05 -6.07 -1.50
CA ILE A 151 13.12 -5.12 -0.90
C ILE A 151 13.49 -4.89 0.57
N ASN A 152 13.56 -3.62 1.00
CA ASN A 152 13.83 -3.26 2.39
C ASN A 152 12.71 -2.44 3.04
N ALA A 153 11.76 -1.94 2.26
CA ALA A 153 10.57 -1.28 2.77
C ALA A 153 9.31 -1.85 2.11
N LEU A 154 8.30 -2.16 2.92
CA LEU A 154 7.00 -2.66 2.49
C LEU A 154 5.93 -1.61 2.80
N VAL A 155 5.14 -1.26 1.81
CA VAL A 155 3.96 -0.39 1.94
C VAL A 155 2.73 -1.20 1.56
N MET A 156 1.67 -1.15 2.38
CA MET A 156 0.56 -2.07 2.20
C MET A 156 -0.78 -1.43 2.57
N ASP A 157 -1.71 -1.53 1.63
CA ASP A 157 -3.12 -1.24 1.80
C ASP A 157 -3.92 -2.23 0.92
N ILE A 158 -4.25 -3.41 1.47
CA ILE A 158 -4.85 -4.54 0.71
C ILE A 158 -6.19 -5.02 1.27
N GLU A 159 -6.88 -4.11 1.93
CA GLU A 159 -8.29 -4.22 2.28
C GLU A 159 -8.65 -5.53 3.02
N GLY A 160 -7.86 -5.82 4.09
CA GLY A 160 -8.09 -6.94 5.01
C GLY A 160 -7.19 -8.14 4.82
N ALA A 161 -6.45 -8.27 3.71
CA ALA A 161 -5.53 -9.38 3.48
C ALA A 161 -4.18 -9.24 4.22
N GLU A 162 -3.93 -8.09 4.88
CA GLU A 162 -2.72 -7.81 5.66
C GLU A 162 -2.48 -8.86 6.74
N LYS A 163 -3.56 -9.27 7.41
CA LYS A 163 -3.51 -10.22 8.53
C LYS A 163 -2.92 -11.56 8.09
N GLU A 164 -3.43 -12.16 7.01
CA GLU A 164 -2.95 -13.45 6.51
C GLU A 164 -1.52 -13.32 5.98
N LEU A 165 -1.26 -12.30 5.15
CA LEU A 165 0.05 -12.08 4.56
C LEU A 165 1.14 -11.89 5.63
N LEU A 166 0.93 -11.00 6.60
CA LEU A 166 1.92 -10.70 7.63
C LEU A 166 2.09 -11.82 8.66
N GLN A 167 1.08 -12.66 8.85
CA GLN A 167 1.18 -13.85 9.68
C GLN A 167 2.13 -14.89 9.06
N ASP A 168 1.98 -15.16 7.77
CA ASP A 168 2.58 -16.30 7.08
C ASP A 168 3.90 -15.96 6.38
N ALA A 169 4.07 -14.76 5.82
CA ALA A 169 5.30 -14.32 5.15
C ALA A 169 6.47 -14.16 6.12
N GLN A 170 7.70 -14.47 5.67
CA GLN A 170 8.93 -14.33 6.46
C GLN A 170 9.55 -12.93 6.35
N LEU A 171 9.28 -12.20 5.26
CA LEU A 171 9.72 -10.83 4.97
C LEU A 171 11.26 -10.68 5.02
N PRO A 172 12.03 -11.49 4.29
CA PRO A 172 13.49 -11.51 4.34
C PRO A 172 14.07 -10.17 3.87
N GLY A 173 14.90 -9.54 4.71
CA GLY A 173 15.56 -8.26 4.36
C GLY A 173 14.68 -7.01 4.53
N VAL A 174 13.39 -7.15 4.80
CA VAL A 174 12.53 -6.00 5.10
C VAL A 174 12.90 -5.39 6.44
N GLU A 175 13.08 -4.08 6.46
CA GLU A 175 13.44 -3.28 7.64
C GLU A 175 12.26 -2.47 8.17
N ARG A 176 11.36 -2.03 7.27
CA ARG A 176 10.21 -1.18 7.60
C ARG A 176 8.96 -1.64 6.87
N ILE A 177 7.83 -1.55 7.56
CA ILE A 177 6.50 -1.89 7.04
C ILE A 177 5.55 -0.77 7.40
N PHE A 178 5.02 -0.08 6.42
CA PHE A 178 3.97 0.91 6.57
C PHE A 178 2.66 0.34 6.03
N LEU A 179 1.61 0.33 6.84
CA LEU A 179 0.34 -0.24 6.41
C LEU A 179 -0.86 0.52 6.99
N GLU A 180 -1.99 0.46 6.29
CA GLU A 180 -3.29 0.81 6.86
C GLU A 180 -3.89 -0.42 7.56
N LEU A 181 -4.38 -0.21 8.80
CA LEU A 181 -5.08 -1.25 9.58
C LEU A 181 -6.58 -1.14 9.35
N HIS A 182 -7.21 -2.25 8.95
CA HIS A 182 -8.64 -2.35 8.68
C HIS A 182 -9.37 -3.01 9.86
N ASP A 183 -9.43 -2.32 11.01
CA ASP A 183 -10.06 -2.83 12.23
C ASP A 183 -11.56 -3.12 12.07
N HIS A 184 -12.22 -2.45 11.13
CA HIS A 184 -13.61 -2.73 10.77
C HIS A 184 -13.80 -4.09 10.05
N LEU A 185 -12.73 -4.68 9.47
CA LEU A 185 -12.76 -5.98 8.80
C LEU A 185 -12.34 -7.12 9.74
N TYR A 186 -11.29 -6.94 10.52
CA TYR A 186 -10.72 -8.03 11.33
C TYR A 186 -10.65 -7.73 12.85
N GLY A 187 -11.20 -6.60 13.27
CA GLY A 187 -11.30 -6.22 14.69
C GLY A 187 -9.94 -6.04 15.39
N LEU A 188 -9.99 -5.75 16.67
CA LEU A 188 -8.79 -5.62 17.52
C LEU A 188 -8.01 -6.94 17.63
N ASP A 189 -8.68 -8.09 17.51
CA ASP A 189 -8.02 -9.40 17.49
C ASP A 189 -7.13 -9.56 16.25
N GLY A 190 -7.56 -9.07 15.09
CA GLY A 190 -6.73 -9.03 13.89
C GLY A 190 -5.51 -8.14 14.06
N ILE A 191 -5.69 -6.93 14.62
CA ILE A 191 -4.58 -6.01 14.93
C ILE A 191 -3.58 -6.68 15.89
N ARG A 192 -4.07 -7.32 16.96
CA ARG A 192 -3.23 -8.08 17.89
C ARG A 192 -2.42 -9.15 17.16
N ASN A 193 -3.04 -9.92 16.28
CA ASN A 193 -2.37 -11.00 15.54
C ASN A 193 -1.30 -10.47 14.59
N ILE A 194 -1.56 -9.36 13.87
CA ILE A 194 -0.58 -8.67 13.05
C ILE A 194 0.61 -8.23 13.91
N THR A 195 0.33 -7.53 15.01
CA THR A 195 1.39 -7.02 15.91
C THR A 195 2.25 -8.14 16.48
N LEU A 196 1.64 -9.25 16.91
CA LEU A 196 2.38 -10.41 17.43
C LEU A 196 3.19 -11.12 16.34
N ALA A 197 2.66 -11.24 15.13
CA ALA A 197 3.38 -11.83 14.00
C ALA A 197 4.60 -11.00 13.63
N LEU A 198 4.47 -9.68 13.56
CA LEU A 198 5.55 -8.75 13.28
C LEU A 198 6.59 -8.72 14.41
N ALA A 199 6.15 -8.73 15.69
CA ALA A 199 7.06 -8.79 16.83
C ALA A 199 7.93 -10.03 16.82
N LYS A 200 7.36 -11.22 16.48
CA LYS A 200 8.13 -12.48 16.32
C LYS A 200 9.19 -12.38 15.21
N LYS A 201 8.98 -11.53 14.21
CA LYS A 201 9.91 -11.27 13.09
C LYS A 201 10.89 -10.12 13.39
N GLY A 202 10.88 -9.60 14.63
CA GLY A 202 11.79 -8.55 15.11
C GLY A 202 11.38 -7.12 14.76
N PHE A 203 10.12 -6.90 14.36
CA PHE A 203 9.58 -5.57 14.15
C PHE A 203 8.93 -5.02 15.43
N ALA A 204 9.09 -3.73 15.65
CA ALA A 204 8.40 -2.98 16.69
C ALA A 204 7.53 -1.88 16.07
N TYR A 205 6.42 -1.56 16.73
CA TYR A 205 5.61 -0.40 16.38
C TYR A 205 6.43 0.89 16.55
N ASP A 206 6.46 1.73 15.50
CA ASP A 206 7.14 3.02 15.54
C ASP A 206 6.10 4.16 15.62
N PRO A 207 5.94 4.80 16.78
CA PRO A 207 4.96 5.87 16.97
C PRO A 207 5.29 7.12 16.17
N ARG A 208 6.56 7.32 15.73
CA ARG A 208 6.97 8.51 14.97
C ARG A 208 6.52 8.48 13.51
N GLY A 209 6.20 7.28 12.98
CA GLY A 209 5.68 7.11 11.63
C GLY A 209 4.24 6.63 11.59
N SER A 210 3.52 6.68 12.72
CA SER A 210 2.18 6.11 12.85
C SER A 210 1.15 7.17 13.26
N ARG A 211 -0.04 7.10 12.66
CA ARG A 211 -1.20 7.91 13.06
C ARG A 211 -2.53 7.27 12.64
N GLY A 212 -3.41 7.05 13.62
CA GLY A 212 -4.71 6.40 13.37
C GLY A 212 -4.53 4.99 12.80
N PRO A 213 -5.20 4.65 11.69
CA PRO A 213 -5.04 3.35 11.06
C PRO A 213 -3.72 3.17 10.32
N CYS A 214 -3.07 4.26 9.89
CA CYS A 214 -1.78 4.19 9.20
C CYS A 214 -0.65 4.00 10.21
N VAL A 215 0.02 2.86 10.16
CA VAL A 215 1.01 2.47 11.15
C VAL A 215 2.33 2.06 10.52
N LEU A 216 3.42 2.41 11.20
CA LEU A 216 4.76 2.00 10.86
C LEU A 216 5.27 0.95 11.85
N PHE A 217 5.77 -0.16 11.32
CA PHE A 217 6.58 -1.12 12.05
C PHE A 217 8.00 -1.10 11.51
N ALA A 218 8.99 -1.10 12.38
CA ALA A 218 10.40 -1.09 12.01
C ALA A 218 11.17 -2.18 12.75
N LYS A 219 12.26 -2.67 12.14
CA LYS A 219 13.21 -3.55 12.84
C LYS A 219 13.74 -2.82 14.06
N ASN A 220 13.86 -3.55 15.16
CA ASN A 220 14.44 -3.02 16.39
C ASN A 220 15.95 -2.83 16.20
N ASP A 221 16.37 -1.57 16.14
CA ASP A 221 17.77 -1.14 15.97
C ASP A 221 18.36 -0.53 17.26
N GLY A 222 17.67 -0.73 18.39
CA GLY A 222 18.08 -0.24 19.72
C GLY A 222 17.45 1.09 20.10
N PRO A 223 17.94 1.72 21.16
CA PRO A 223 17.43 3.02 21.62
C PRO A 223 17.68 4.11 20.58
N ARG A 224 16.64 4.93 20.31
CA ARG A 224 16.73 6.08 19.43
C ARG A 224 16.79 7.36 20.25
N GLU A 225 17.60 8.31 19.81
CA GLU A 225 17.59 9.65 20.38
C GLU A 225 16.21 10.31 20.20
N TYR A 226 15.77 11.06 21.19
CA TYR A 226 14.52 11.78 21.13
C TYR A 226 14.71 13.00 20.22
N GLU A 227 14.24 12.90 18.99
CA GLU A 227 14.08 14.06 18.13
C GLU A 227 12.71 14.66 18.42
N ASP A 228 12.66 15.93 18.78
CA ASP A 228 11.41 16.68 18.86
C ASP A 228 10.75 16.66 17.49
N VAL A 229 9.69 15.91 17.35
CA VAL A 229 8.83 15.95 16.18
C VAL A 229 8.03 17.23 16.31
N GLU A 230 8.51 18.33 15.72
CA GLU A 230 7.67 19.50 15.52
C GLU A 230 6.41 19.03 14.78
N ASP A 231 5.26 19.16 15.45
CA ASP A 231 3.96 18.96 14.83
C ASP A 231 3.84 19.95 13.68
N VAL A 232 4.10 19.49 12.47
CA VAL A 232 3.76 20.25 11.27
C VAL A 232 2.24 20.19 11.16
N ALA A 233 1.62 21.24 11.67
CA ALA A 233 0.18 21.48 11.67
C ALA A 233 -0.38 21.57 10.24
#